data_e4686d81466e7664e398c4685f4bb668
#
_entry.id   e4686d81466e7664e398c4685f4bb668
#
_cell.length_a   1.000
_cell.length_b   1.000
_cell.length_c   1.000
_cell.angle_alpha   90.00
_cell.angle_beta   90.00
_cell.angle_gamma   90.00
#
_symmetry.space_group_name_H-M   'P 1'
#
loop_
_entity.id
_entity.type
_entity.pdbx_description
1 polymer ?
#
loop_
_entity_poly.entity_id
_entity_poly.type
_entity_poly.pdbx_seq_one_letter_code
_entity_poly.pdbx_strand_id
1 'polypeptide(L)'
;MFTVDDQATGPHDAALDHERIVLQARDVDFDWAQLPFYYVPNEPFTTHFCNVLHLLLPAGEEFIVDAFKNALPLIKDDQLRLDVQGFISQEAMHSQAHSGVLDHFAAKGVDVTPFTDQMAWLFSQLIGDLSLIH
;
A
#
# COMPACT_ATOMS: atom_id res chain seq x y z
N MET A 1 12.34 -60.93 24.74
CA MET A 1 12.44 -59.80 25.66
C MET A 1 13.16 -58.69 24.92
N PHE A 2 12.41 -57.90 24.17
CA PHE A 2 12.95 -56.80 23.37
C PHE A 2 12.69 -55.49 24.12
N THR A 3 13.75 -54.86 24.56
CA THR A 3 13.72 -53.51 25.11
C THR A 3 13.79 -52.52 23.94
N VAL A 4 12.73 -51.73 23.77
CA VAL A 4 12.71 -50.58 22.85
C VAL A 4 13.30 -49.40 23.61
N ASP A 5 14.46 -48.97 23.15
CA ASP A 5 15.10 -47.75 23.63
C ASP A 5 14.45 -46.56 22.91
N ASP A 6 13.66 -45.81 23.67
CA ASP A 6 13.00 -44.55 23.23
C ASP A 6 13.92 -43.38 23.54
N GLN A 7 14.76 -43.01 22.57
CA GLN A 7 15.56 -41.81 22.61
C GLN A 7 15.56 -41.13 21.24
N ALA A 8 14.53 -40.36 20.96
CA ALA A 8 14.58 -39.39 19.85
C ALA A 8 13.81 -38.13 20.22
N THR A 9 14.31 -37.38 21.20
CA THR A 9 13.99 -35.98 21.34
C THR A 9 15.03 -35.20 20.55
N GLY A 10 14.79 -35.02 19.26
CA GLY A 10 15.51 -34.02 18.46
C GLY A 10 14.98 -32.64 18.78
N PRO A 11 15.84 -31.66 19.06
CA PRO A 11 15.41 -30.29 19.18
C PRO A 11 15.07 -29.75 17.79
N HIS A 12 13.78 -29.72 17.45
CA HIS A 12 13.27 -28.99 16.31
C HIS A 12 12.98 -27.54 16.73
N ASP A 13 13.99 -26.89 17.28
CA ASP A 13 14.03 -25.44 17.46
C ASP A 13 15.27 -24.87 16.75
N ALA A 14 15.39 -25.16 15.45
CA ALA A 14 16.09 -24.24 14.59
C ALA A 14 15.12 -23.05 14.43
N ALA A 15 15.21 -22.09 15.35
CA ALA A 15 14.68 -20.76 15.11
C ALA A 15 15.17 -20.33 13.73
N LEU A 16 14.26 -20.33 12.77
CA LEU A 16 14.50 -19.67 11.51
C LEU A 16 14.84 -18.23 11.90
N ASP A 17 16.12 -17.91 11.84
CA ASP A 17 16.60 -16.54 11.87
C ASP A 17 16.04 -15.90 10.60
N HIS A 18 14.77 -15.45 10.71
CA HIS A 18 14.15 -14.66 9.67
C HIS A 18 14.95 -13.38 9.66
N GLU A 19 15.87 -13.27 8.71
CA GLU A 19 16.56 -12.05 8.37
C GLU A 19 15.51 -10.94 8.41
N ARG A 20 15.65 -10.06 9.40
CA ARG A 20 14.61 -9.11 9.79
C ARG A 20 14.34 -8.17 8.62
N ILE A 21 13.21 -8.35 7.96
CA ILE A 21 12.77 -7.47 6.88
C ILE A 21 12.44 -6.12 7.51
N VAL A 22 13.18 -5.09 7.11
CA VAL A 22 12.89 -3.71 7.49
C VAL A 22 12.14 -3.06 6.33
N LEU A 23 10.90 -2.65 6.58
CA LEU A 23 10.11 -1.93 5.61
C LEU A 23 10.68 -0.51 5.43
N GLN A 24 11.12 -0.20 4.22
CA GLN A 24 11.61 1.13 3.85
C GLN A 24 10.92 1.60 2.58
N ALA A 25 10.42 2.83 2.60
CA ALA A 25 9.94 3.48 1.39
C ALA A 25 11.08 3.63 0.39
N ARG A 26 10.80 3.34 -0.88
CA ARG A 26 11.71 3.62 -1.99
C ARG A 26 11.29 4.95 -2.61
N ASP A 27 12.24 5.85 -2.74
CA ASP A 27 12.06 7.07 -3.52
C ASP A 27 12.14 6.68 -4.99
N VAL A 28 10.97 6.65 -5.65
CA VAL A 28 10.84 6.27 -7.06
C VAL A 28 10.19 7.43 -7.78
N ASP A 29 10.91 8.01 -8.72
CA ASP A 29 10.40 9.05 -9.61
C ASP A 29 10.11 8.45 -10.99
N PHE A 30 8.90 8.69 -11.50
CA PHE A 30 8.46 8.23 -12.80
C PHE A 30 8.24 9.43 -13.72
N ASP A 31 8.89 9.43 -14.89
CA ASP A 31 8.60 10.40 -15.96
C ASP A 31 7.31 10.01 -16.71
N TRP A 32 6.18 10.39 -16.14
CA TRP A 32 4.86 10.16 -16.73
C TRP A 32 4.64 10.97 -18.01
N ALA A 33 5.38 12.06 -18.24
CA ALA A 33 5.16 12.97 -19.36
C ALA A 33 5.39 12.28 -20.71
N GLN A 34 6.28 11.30 -20.76
CA GLN A 34 6.61 10.53 -21.95
C GLN A 34 5.65 9.36 -22.21
N LEU A 35 4.77 9.05 -21.27
CA LEU A 35 3.88 7.92 -21.39
C LEU A 35 2.80 8.18 -22.48
N PRO A 36 2.62 7.28 -23.46
CA PRO A 36 1.50 7.40 -24.41
C PRO A 36 0.17 7.14 -23.66
N PHE A 37 -0.93 7.69 -24.17
CA PHE A 37 -2.25 7.46 -23.55
C PHE A 37 -2.62 5.97 -23.44
N TYR A 38 -2.22 5.19 -24.46
CA TYR A 38 -2.32 3.73 -24.47
C TYR A 38 -0.94 3.13 -24.27
N TYR A 39 -0.55 2.94 -23.01
CA TYR A 39 0.81 2.56 -22.64
C TYR A 39 1.03 1.04 -22.53
N VAL A 40 -0.03 0.23 -22.53
CA VAL A 40 0.11 -1.22 -22.65
C VAL A 40 -0.02 -1.59 -24.14
N PRO A 41 1.06 -2.03 -24.80
CA PRO A 41 1.04 -2.28 -26.24
C PRO A 41 -0.03 -3.30 -26.65
N ASN A 42 -0.86 -2.96 -27.63
CA ASN A 42 -1.95 -3.79 -28.17
C ASN A 42 -3.04 -4.19 -27.17
N GLU A 43 -3.05 -3.60 -25.97
CA GLU A 43 -3.99 -3.93 -24.89
C GLU A 43 -4.68 -2.66 -24.34
N PRO A 44 -5.59 -2.05 -25.13
CA PRO A 44 -6.26 -0.83 -24.68
C PRO A 44 -7.14 -1.07 -23.45
N PHE A 45 -7.76 -2.25 -23.32
CA PHE A 45 -8.55 -2.60 -22.15
C PHE A 45 -7.68 -2.62 -20.88
N THR A 46 -6.51 -3.26 -20.94
CA THR A 46 -5.56 -3.32 -19.82
C THR A 46 -5.08 -1.91 -19.43
N THR A 47 -4.80 -1.06 -20.43
CA THR A 47 -4.47 0.35 -20.18
C THR A 47 -5.58 1.06 -19.40
N HIS A 48 -6.84 0.93 -19.83
CA HIS A 48 -7.96 1.57 -19.15
C HIS A 48 -8.21 1.00 -17.75
N PHE A 49 -8.04 -0.29 -17.56
CA PHE A 49 -8.13 -0.92 -16.24
C PHE A 49 -7.08 -0.33 -15.29
N CYS A 50 -5.82 -0.22 -15.71
CA CYS A 50 -4.77 0.42 -14.94
C CYS A 50 -5.08 1.92 -14.67
N ASN A 51 -5.63 2.64 -15.67
CA ASN A 51 -6.03 4.03 -15.50
C ASN A 51 -7.09 4.19 -14.40
N VAL A 52 -8.07 3.28 -14.31
CA VAL A 52 -9.08 3.29 -13.23
C VAL A 52 -8.41 3.08 -11.86
N LEU A 53 -7.40 2.20 -11.77
CA LEU A 53 -6.63 2.04 -10.52
C LEU A 53 -5.92 3.34 -10.14
N HIS A 54 -5.27 4.03 -11.08
CA HIS A 54 -4.63 5.32 -10.81
C HIS A 54 -5.62 6.39 -10.32
N LEU A 55 -6.89 6.34 -10.75
CA LEU A 55 -7.93 7.27 -10.27
C LEU A 55 -8.39 6.95 -8.84
N LEU A 56 -8.32 5.68 -8.43
CA LEU A 56 -8.85 5.21 -7.15
C LEU A 56 -7.79 5.21 -6.04
N LEU A 57 -6.57 4.76 -6.38
CA LEU A 57 -5.54 4.43 -5.41
C LEU A 57 -5.06 5.62 -4.57
N PRO A 58 -4.83 6.84 -5.10
CA PRO A 58 -4.36 7.95 -4.27
C PRO A 58 -5.23 8.20 -3.05
N ALA A 59 -6.55 8.29 -3.23
CA ALA A 59 -7.48 8.50 -2.11
C ALA A 59 -7.54 7.30 -1.16
N GLY A 60 -7.43 6.07 -1.70
CA GLY A 60 -7.40 4.85 -0.89
C GLY A 60 -6.13 4.72 -0.06
N GLU A 61 -4.99 5.09 -0.63
CA GLU A 61 -3.68 5.05 0.04
C GLU A 61 -3.57 6.15 1.10
N GLU A 62 -4.08 7.35 0.84
CA GLU A 62 -4.20 8.40 1.86
C GLU A 62 -5.07 7.94 3.03
N PHE A 63 -6.21 7.28 2.75
CA PHE A 63 -7.05 6.68 3.77
C PHE A 63 -6.27 5.66 4.61
N ILE A 64 -5.51 4.76 3.99
CA ILE A 64 -4.68 3.77 4.68
C ILE A 64 -3.63 4.47 5.56
N VAL A 65 -2.92 5.45 5.01
CA VAL A 65 -1.90 6.24 5.73
C VAL A 65 -2.49 6.88 6.99
N ASP A 66 -3.66 7.50 6.88
CA ASP A 66 -4.31 8.17 7.99
C ASP A 66 -4.83 7.19 9.04
N ALA A 67 -5.39 6.05 8.60
CA ALA A 67 -5.83 4.99 9.51
C ALA A 67 -4.66 4.43 10.33
N PHE A 68 -3.54 4.13 9.69
CA PHE A 68 -2.35 3.61 10.37
C PHE A 68 -1.67 4.67 11.26
N LYS A 69 -1.62 5.95 10.85
CA LYS A 69 -1.15 7.04 11.73
C LYS A 69 -1.98 7.15 13.00
N ASN A 70 -3.29 7.01 12.89
CA ASN A 70 -4.20 7.04 14.05
C ASN A 70 -4.03 5.82 14.95
N ALA A 71 -3.72 4.65 14.39
CA ALA A 71 -3.46 3.42 15.15
C ALA A 71 -2.06 3.40 15.80
N LEU A 72 -1.08 4.10 15.24
CA LEU A 72 0.33 4.05 15.67
C LEU A 72 0.54 4.29 17.18
N PRO A 73 -0.14 5.25 17.85
CA PRO A 73 -0.01 5.47 19.29
C PRO A 73 -0.50 4.30 20.15
N LEU A 74 -1.33 3.41 19.60
CA LEU A 74 -1.91 2.27 20.31
C LEU A 74 -0.99 1.04 20.26
N ILE A 75 -0.01 1.02 19.36
CA ILE A 75 0.91 -0.10 19.16
C ILE A 75 1.96 -0.08 20.27
N LYS A 76 2.00 -1.14 21.08
CA LYS A 76 2.92 -1.29 22.21
C LYS A 76 4.20 -2.03 21.84
N ASP A 77 4.14 -2.87 20.82
CA ASP A 77 5.30 -3.59 20.31
C ASP A 77 6.18 -2.66 19.47
N ASP A 78 7.44 -2.50 19.86
CA ASP A 78 8.35 -1.57 19.22
C ASP A 78 8.70 -1.98 17.79
N GLN A 79 8.77 -3.29 17.52
CA GLN A 79 9.04 -3.79 16.17
C GLN A 79 7.85 -3.53 15.26
N LEU A 80 6.65 -3.89 15.69
CA LEU A 80 5.43 -3.63 14.92
C LEU A 80 5.27 -2.12 14.65
N ARG A 81 5.64 -1.27 15.61
CA ARG A 81 5.61 0.18 15.42
C ARG A 81 6.54 0.63 14.30
N LEU A 82 7.76 0.10 14.25
CA LEU A 82 8.71 0.40 13.16
C LEU A 82 8.21 -0.11 11.81
N ASP A 83 7.65 -1.30 11.77
CA ASP A 83 7.11 -1.88 10.53
C ASP A 83 5.92 -1.05 10.02
N VAL A 84 5.03 -0.61 10.90
CA VAL A 84 3.90 0.27 10.55
C VAL A 84 4.39 1.64 10.06
N GLN A 85 5.43 2.22 10.66
CA GLN A 85 6.02 3.46 10.17
C GLN A 85 6.62 3.29 8.77
N GLY A 86 7.31 2.19 8.54
CA GLY A 86 7.83 1.84 7.21
C GLY A 86 6.72 1.68 6.18
N PHE A 87 5.63 1.01 6.54
CA PHE A 87 4.45 0.83 5.69
C PHE A 87 3.78 2.17 5.36
N ILE A 88 3.52 3.03 6.37
CA ILE A 88 2.99 4.39 6.15
C ILE A 88 3.84 5.17 5.13
N SER A 89 5.15 5.07 5.25
CA SER A 89 6.06 5.73 4.33
C SER A 89 5.98 5.17 2.91
N GLN A 90 5.83 3.85 2.75
CA GLN A 90 5.65 3.20 1.45
C GLN A 90 4.33 3.64 0.79
N GLU A 91 3.22 3.63 1.52
CA GLU A 91 1.91 4.03 0.99
C GLU A 91 1.88 5.51 0.60
N ALA A 92 2.54 6.38 1.37
CA ALA A 92 2.65 7.79 1.02
C ALA A 92 3.43 8.03 -0.30
N MET A 93 4.53 7.31 -0.52
CA MET A 93 5.29 7.36 -1.77
C MET A 93 4.51 6.75 -2.95
N HIS A 94 3.75 5.70 -2.69
CA HIS A 94 2.91 5.03 -3.67
C HIS A 94 1.77 5.95 -4.14
N SER A 95 1.09 6.60 -3.21
CA SER A 95 0.06 7.61 -3.49
C SER A 95 0.63 8.75 -4.36
N GLN A 96 1.83 9.24 -4.05
CA GLN A 96 2.48 10.27 -4.85
C GLN A 96 2.77 9.78 -6.29
N ALA A 97 3.23 8.53 -6.46
CA ALA A 97 3.48 7.96 -7.78
C ALA A 97 2.19 7.87 -8.61
N HIS A 98 1.08 7.42 -8.01
CA HIS A 98 -0.23 7.38 -8.69
C HIS A 98 -0.76 8.77 -9.02
N SER A 99 -0.57 9.75 -8.15
CA SER A 99 -0.97 11.14 -8.38
C SER A 99 -0.29 11.75 -9.60
N GLY A 100 0.97 11.39 -9.86
CA GLY A 100 1.69 11.82 -11.08
C GLY A 100 1.02 11.37 -12.38
N VAL A 101 0.30 10.23 -12.38
CA VAL A 101 -0.51 9.80 -13.53
C VAL A 101 -1.74 10.70 -13.71
N LEU A 102 -2.34 11.18 -12.62
CA LEU A 102 -3.47 12.10 -12.69
C LEU A 102 -3.07 13.43 -13.33
N ASP A 103 -1.89 13.95 -13.00
CA ASP A 103 -1.31 15.13 -13.65
C ASP A 103 -1.09 14.89 -15.16
N HIS A 104 -0.63 13.69 -15.52
CA HIS A 104 -0.49 13.31 -16.93
C HIS A 104 -1.84 13.30 -17.66
N PHE A 105 -2.91 12.78 -17.03
CA PHE A 105 -4.25 12.83 -17.62
C PHE A 105 -4.73 14.25 -17.82
N ALA A 106 -4.55 15.12 -16.83
CA ALA A 106 -4.89 16.55 -16.92
C ALA A 106 -4.13 17.24 -18.07
N ALA A 107 -2.83 16.94 -18.22
CA ALA A 107 -2.01 17.46 -19.33
C ALA A 107 -2.48 16.97 -20.71
N LYS A 108 -3.16 15.80 -20.78
CA LYS A 108 -3.79 15.28 -21.99
C LYS A 108 -5.23 15.78 -22.21
N GLY A 109 -5.73 16.67 -21.35
CA GLY A 109 -7.07 17.25 -21.45
C GLY A 109 -8.19 16.36 -20.88
N VAL A 110 -7.84 15.34 -20.09
CA VAL A 110 -8.81 14.47 -19.39
C VAL A 110 -9.05 15.03 -17.99
N ASP A 111 -10.24 15.57 -17.75
CA ASP A 111 -10.64 16.01 -16.40
C ASP A 111 -11.09 14.81 -15.57
N VAL A 112 -10.28 14.44 -14.60
CA VAL A 112 -10.53 13.34 -13.67
C VAL A 112 -11.07 13.80 -12.32
N THR A 113 -11.09 15.12 -12.08
CA THR A 113 -11.49 15.75 -10.82
C THR A 113 -12.84 15.27 -10.28
N PRO A 114 -13.91 15.16 -11.09
CA PRO A 114 -15.20 14.72 -10.55
C PRO A 114 -15.17 13.31 -9.93
N PHE A 115 -14.34 12.43 -10.48
CA PHE A 115 -14.20 11.07 -9.95
C PHE A 115 -13.30 11.05 -8.71
N THR A 116 -12.14 11.71 -8.77
CA THR A 116 -11.18 11.72 -7.64
C THR A 116 -11.77 12.40 -6.41
N ASP A 117 -12.52 13.51 -6.57
CA ASP A 117 -13.21 14.18 -5.47
C ASP A 117 -14.27 13.27 -4.83
N GLN A 118 -15.02 12.51 -5.66
CA GLN A 118 -15.99 11.55 -5.15
C GLN A 118 -15.33 10.43 -4.35
N MET A 119 -14.17 9.93 -4.82
CA MET A 119 -13.43 8.90 -4.10
C MET A 119 -12.85 9.43 -2.79
N ALA A 120 -12.25 10.60 -2.79
CA ALA A 120 -11.76 11.25 -1.58
C ALA A 120 -12.89 11.48 -0.56
N TRP A 121 -14.05 11.95 -1.01
CA TRP A 121 -15.24 12.07 -0.15
C TRP A 121 -15.67 10.72 0.42
N LEU A 122 -15.76 9.67 -0.41
CA LEU A 122 -16.17 8.34 0.03
C LEU A 122 -15.23 7.79 1.12
N PHE A 123 -13.92 7.85 0.90
CA PHE A 123 -12.93 7.38 1.88
C PHE A 123 -12.96 8.23 3.16
N SER A 124 -13.21 9.54 3.07
CA SER A 124 -13.34 10.39 4.26
C SER A 124 -14.51 9.99 5.16
N GLN A 125 -15.61 9.49 4.57
CA GLN A 125 -16.75 8.98 5.35
C GLN A 125 -16.39 7.68 6.11
N LEU A 126 -15.55 6.82 5.52
CA LEU A 126 -15.12 5.58 6.17
C LEU A 126 -14.26 5.84 7.41
N ILE A 127 -13.36 6.85 7.37
CA ILE A 127 -12.57 7.24 8.55
C ILE A 127 -13.47 7.80 9.65
N GLY A 128 -14.45 8.62 9.30
CA GLY A 128 -15.40 9.20 10.26
C GLY A 128 -16.15 8.12 11.05
N ASP A 129 -16.60 7.08 10.37
CA ASP A 129 -17.33 5.96 11.00
C ASP A 129 -16.41 5.06 11.85
N LEU A 130 -15.16 4.86 11.46
CA LEU A 130 -14.19 4.06 12.22
C LEU A 130 -13.78 4.73 13.53
N SER A 131 -13.84 6.05 13.63
CA SER A 131 -13.54 6.78 14.87
C SER A 131 -14.61 6.60 15.95
N LEU A 132 -15.77 6.03 15.62
CA LEU A 132 -16.88 5.76 16.54
C LEU A 132 -16.83 4.36 17.16
N ILE A 133 -15.85 3.53 16.79
CA ILE A 133 -15.65 2.20 17.39
C ILE A 133 -14.67 2.34 18.57
N HIS A 134 -15.17 2.97 19.65
CA HIS A 134 -14.50 3.01 20.95
C HIS A 134 -15.45 2.46 22.02
#